data_71c18d7a65078f84dba9e271d81b91eb
#
_entry.id   71c18d7a65078f84dba9e271d81b91eb
#
_cell.length_a   1.000
_cell.length_b   1.000
_cell.length_c   1.000
_cell.angle_alpha   90.00
_cell.angle_beta   90.00
_cell.angle_gamma   90.00
#
_symmetry.space_group_name_H-M   'P 1'
#
loop_
_entity.id
_entity.type
_entity.pdbx_description
1 polymer ?
#
loop_
_entity_poly.entity_id
_entity_poly.type
_entity_poly.pdbx_seq_one_letter_code
_entity_poly.pdbx_strand_id
1 'polypeptide(L)'
;MNPRTHVAVGVIYNSDKNKVLITKRTARQHLAGLWEFPGGKLEENEDVLPALSRELYEELGIVVKDAKQFTTVLYDYPDKKVFLDVWKVFEWSGEPISKENQEIAWSRISELYKYEFPEANKHIIQTLSLSSIYVISQESYEDTARLLSVAGKCFSSGLKLFQLRLKSRDESDLSVLVKELAKLAKKNNAKLILNGVPSDVNRYNVDGLHLKSNMLMSYESRPISEDYILGASCHNEEELVRAEELNVNYAFISPVLKTSSHPEQNAIGWDSFSKLTRKVNFPVYALGGMTPTDLKIAKLHNAYGVAMIGAIWN
;
A
#
# COMPACT_ATOMS: atom_id res chain seq x y z
N MET A 1 -23.02 18.69 -6.48
CA MET A 1 -21.85 18.10 -5.76
C MET A 1 -20.62 18.88 -6.20
N ASN A 2 -19.77 19.35 -5.27
CA ASN A 2 -18.52 19.98 -5.68
C ASN A 2 -17.64 18.92 -6.39
N PRO A 3 -17.13 19.23 -7.60
CA PRO A 3 -16.27 18.31 -8.32
C PRO A 3 -15.00 18.03 -7.49
N ARG A 4 -14.45 16.80 -7.59
CA ARG A 4 -13.17 16.47 -6.99
C ARG A 4 -12.06 17.22 -7.70
N THR A 5 -11.17 17.84 -6.95
CA THR A 5 -9.95 18.41 -7.52
C THR A 5 -8.99 17.27 -7.87
N HIS A 6 -8.66 17.12 -9.14
CA HIS A 6 -7.66 16.17 -9.61
C HIS A 6 -6.26 16.75 -9.44
N VAL A 7 -5.36 16.00 -8.80
CA VAL A 7 -4.00 16.44 -8.45
C VAL A 7 -3.00 15.35 -8.87
N ALA A 8 -2.04 15.72 -9.69
CA ALA A 8 -0.89 14.88 -10.02
C ALA A 8 0.16 14.99 -8.91
N VAL A 9 0.58 13.85 -8.34
CA VAL A 9 1.50 13.79 -7.19
C VAL A 9 2.74 12.97 -7.54
N GLY A 10 3.93 13.53 -7.28
CA GLY A 10 5.22 12.89 -7.56
C GLY A 10 5.90 12.33 -6.32
N VAL A 11 6.05 11.01 -6.23
CA VAL A 11 6.96 10.35 -5.30
C VAL A 11 8.33 10.26 -5.99
N ILE A 12 9.16 11.26 -5.78
CA ILE A 12 10.45 11.42 -6.47
C ILE A 12 11.52 10.70 -5.67
N TYR A 13 12.18 9.72 -6.29
CA TYR A 13 13.27 8.98 -5.68
C TYR A 13 14.62 9.66 -5.97
N ASN A 14 15.55 9.65 -5.01
CA ASN A 14 16.93 10.01 -5.27
C ASN A 14 17.63 8.96 -6.16
N SER A 15 18.85 9.25 -6.64
CA SER A 15 19.63 8.35 -7.50
C SER A 15 19.82 6.94 -6.91
N ASP A 16 20.02 6.85 -5.60
CA ASP A 16 20.19 5.57 -4.89
C ASP A 16 18.85 4.85 -4.63
N LYS A 17 17.71 5.44 -4.97
CA LYS A 17 16.36 4.92 -4.74
C LYS A 17 16.05 4.55 -3.28
N ASN A 18 16.72 5.20 -2.34
CA ASN A 18 16.58 4.94 -0.90
C ASN A 18 15.90 6.08 -0.12
N LYS A 19 15.70 7.25 -0.77
CA LYS A 19 14.99 8.41 -0.21
C LYS A 19 13.97 8.94 -1.22
N VAL A 20 12.96 9.62 -0.69
CA VAL A 20 11.96 10.36 -1.47
C VAL A 20 12.01 11.84 -1.11
N LEU A 21 11.72 12.69 -2.10
CA LEU A 21 11.63 14.14 -1.89
C LEU A 21 10.25 14.47 -1.32
N ILE A 22 10.24 15.34 -0.32
CA ILE A 22 9.03 15.94 0.25
C ILE A 22 9.21 17.46 0.31
N THR A 23 8.09 18.18 0.22
CA THR A 23 8.03 19.63 0.27
C THR A 23 7.13 20.07 1.42
N LYS A 24 7.37 21.26 1.98
CA LYS A 24 6.56 21.81 3.06
C LYS A 24 5.65 22.90 2.52
N ARG A 25 4.36 22.75 2.77
CA ARG A 25 3.33 23.67 2.32
C ARG A 25 3.55 25.07 2.88
N THR A 26 3.52 26.05 1.99
CA THR A 26 3.70 27.46 2.35
C THR A 26 2.49 28.01 3.11
N ALA A 27 2.64 29.16 3.76
CA ALA A 27 1.57 29.81 4.54
C ALA A 27 0.32 30.17 3.70
N ARG A 28 0.41 30.20 2.36
CA ARG A 28 -0.69 30.53 1.47
C ARG A 28 -1.50 29.30 1.02
N GLN A 29 -0.99 28.10 1.27
CA GLN A 29 -1.61 26.86 0.84
C GLN A 29 -2.56 26.31 1.93
N HIS A 30 -3.57 25.58 1.52
CA HIS A 30 -4.45 24.82 2.43
C HIS A 30 -3.60 23.83 3.23
N LEU A 31 -3.84 23.70 4.55
CA LEU A 31 -3.03 22.90 5.46
C LEU A 31 -1.56 23.35 5.50
N ALA A 32 -1.34 24.65 5.58
CA ALA A 32 -0.03 25.29 5.65
C ALA A 32 0.85 24.67 6.75
N GLY A 33 2.16 24.54 6.48
CA GLY A 33 3.14 24.00 7.43
C GLY A 33 3.23 22.47 7.47
N LEU A 34 2.30 21.73 6.87
CA LEU A 34 2.40 20.29 6.72
C LEU A 34 3.31 19.94 5.54
N TRP A 35 3.90 18.75 5.60
CA TRP A 35 4.71 18.18 4.52
C TRP A 35 3.83 17.47 3.50
N GLU A 36 4.28 17.43 2.25
CA GLU A 36 3.58 16.74 1.17
C GLU A 36 4.55 16.15 0.15
N PHE A 37 4.05 15.25 -0.67
CA PHE A 37 4.73 14.90 -1.91
C PHE A 37 4.46 16.00 -2.93
N PRO A 38 5.50 16.48 -3.67
CA PRO A 38 5.35 17.59 -4.62
C PRO A 38 4.42 17.24 -5.77
N GLY A 39 3.78 18.25 -6.32
CA GLY A 39 2.82 18.15 -7.41
C GLY A 39 1.66 19.12 -7.26
N GLY A 40 0.77 19.14 -8.24
CA GLY A 40 -0.30 20.13 -8.25
C GLY A 40 -1.52 19.72 -9.06
N LYS A 41 -2.43 20.69 -9.24
CA LYS A 41 -3.71 20.45 -9.89
C LYS A 41 -3.53 20.32 -11.40
N LEU A 42 -4.31 19.44 -12.00
CA LEU A 42 -4.43 19.42 -13.45
C LEU A 42 -5.14 20.69 -13.92
N GLU A 43 -4.67 21.25 -15.04
CA GLU A 43 -5.36 22.29 -15.78
C GLU A 43 -6.50 21.70 -16.62
N GLU A 44 -7.33 22.58 -17.19
CA GLU A 44 -8.43 22.14 -18.03
C GLU A 44 -7.93 21.41 -19.28
N ASN A 45 -8.42 20.18 -19.51
CA ASN A 45 -8.00 19.28 -20.59
C ASN A 45 -6.52 18.84 -20.54
N GLU A 46 -5.88 18.91 -19.40
CA GLU A 46 -4.50 18.45 -19.20
C GLU A 46 -4.48 16.97 -18.76
N ASP A 47 -3.61 16.16 -19.39
CA ASP A 47 -3.34 14.81 -18.96
C ASP A 47 -2.41 14.78 -17.72
N VAL A 48 -2.48 13.71 -16.93
CA VAL A 48 -1.79 13.61 -15.62
C VAL A 48 -0.27 13.70 -15.74
N LEU A 49 0.35 13.05 -16.73
CA LEU A 49 1.82 13.09 -16.87
C LEU A 49 2.35 14.46 -17.30
N PRO A 50 1.74 15.16 -18.27
CA PRO A 50 2.04 16.56 -18.54
C PRO A 50 1.89 17.45 -17.30
N ALA A 51 0.77 17.33 -16.56
CA ALA A 51 0.54 18.09 -15.32
C ALA A 51 1.63 17.84 -14.29
N LEU A 52 1.95 16.57 -14.04
CA LEU A 52 3.03 16.19 -13.13
C LEU A 52 4.38 16.82 -13.54
N SER A 53 4.70 16.74 -14.83
CA SER A 53 5.97 17.28 -15.35
C SER A 53 6.03 18.82 -15.23
N ARG A 54 4.93 19.52 -15.52
CA ARG A 54 4.80 20.97 -15.39
C ARG A 54 4.96 21.39 -13.92
N GLU A 55 4.18 20.78 -13.01
CA GLU A 55 4.21 21.12 -11.57
C GLU A 55 5.59 20.87 -10.95
N LEU A 56 6.22 19.72 -11.25
CA LEU A 56 7.56 19.43 -10.74
C LEU A 56 8.64 20.35 -11.32
N TYR A 57 8.43 20.88 -12.53
CA TYR A 57 9.32 21.90 -13.08
C TYR A 57 9.09 23.27 -12.43
N GLU A 58 7.82 23.64 -12.17
CA GLU A 58 7.46 24.91 -11.53
C GLU A 58 7.92 24.94 -10.06
N GLU A 59 7.65 23.89 -9.29
CA GLU A 59 7.99 23.83 -7.87
C GLU A 59 9.49 23.57 -7.59
N LEU A 60 10.09 22.66 -8.37
CA LEU A 60 11.40 22.07 -8.06
C LEU A 60 12.47 22.28 -9.14
N GLY A 61 12.10 22.74 -10.33
CA GLY A 61 13.05 22.90 -11.45
C GLY A 61 13.53 21.61 -12.09
N ILE A 62 12.87 20.49 -11.85
CA ILE A 62 13.22 19.19 -12.43
C ILE A 62 12.33 18.86 -13.61
N VAL A 63 12.89 18.11 -14.58
CA VAL A 63 12.14 17.60 -15.74
C VAL A 63 12.05 16.09 -15.62
N VAL A 64 10.84 15.57 -15.53
CA VAL A 64 10.54 14.13 -15.44
C VAL A 64 11.00 13.41 -16.71
N LYS A 65 11.70 12.29 -16.57
CA LYS A 65 12.16 11.43 -17.66
C LYS A 65 11.52 10.05 -17.64
N ASP A 66 11.36 9.46 -16.45
CA ASP A 66 10.67 8.19 -16.26
C ASP A 66 9.80 8.26 -15.01
N ALA A 67 8.51 7.96 -15.20
CA ALA A 67 7.54 7.89 -14.13
C ALA A 67 6.58 6.72 -14.34
N LYS A 68 6.19 6.08 -13.25
CA LYS A 68 5.24 4.97 -13.27
C LYS A 68 4.10 5.26 -12.32
N GLN A 69 2.87 5.11 -12.78
CA GLN A 69 1.68 5.20 -11.92
C GLN A 69 1.81 4.21 -10.75
N PHE A 70 1.46 4.67 -9.57
CA PHE A 70 1.68 3.91 -8.34
C PHE A 70 0.38 3.61 -7.60
N THR A 71 -0.42 4.61 -7.30
CA THR A 71 -1.70 4.48 -6.60
C THR A 71 -2.55 5.72 -6.86
N THR A 72 -3.84 5.60 -6.61
CA THR A 72 -4.75 6.74 -6.52
C THR A 72 -5.31 6.86 -5.11
N VAL A 73 -5.68 8.08 -4.71
CA VAL A 73 -6.28 8.33 -3.40
C VAL A 73 -7.51 9.22 -3.57
N LEU A 74 -8.65 8.72 -3.16
CA LEU A 74 -9.89 9.51 -3.05
C LEU A 74 -10.01 9.98 -1.60
N TYR A 75 -10.05 11.30 -1.37
CA TYR A 75 -10.18 11.82 -0.02
C TYR A 75 -11.12 13.02 0.06
N ASP A 76 -12.01 13.00 1.05
CA ASP A 76 -13.00 14.06 1.30
C ASP A 76 -12.61 14.83 2.57
N TYR A 77 -11.96 16.00 2.40
CA TYR A 77 -11.80 16.97 3.48
C TYR A 77 -13.15 17.66 3.79
N PRO A 78 -13.32 18.26 4.96
CA PRO A 78 -14.55 18.98 5.27
C PRO A 78 -14.92 20.08 4.26
N ASP A 79 -13.93 20.74 3.66
CA ASP A 79 -14.07 21.88 2.76
C ASP A 79 -13.87 21.55 1.28
N LYS A 80 -13.26 20.42 0.95
CA LYS A 80 -12.96 20.02 -0.44
C LYS A 80 -12.79 18.52 -0.61
N LYS A 81 -13.03 18.07 -1.85
CA LYS A 81 -12.79 16.69 -2.27
C LYS A 81 -11.58 16.63 -3.20
N VAL A 82 -10.67 15.68 -2.97
CA VAL A 82 -9.50 15.50 -3.81
C VAL A 82 -9.45 14.10 -4.42
N PHE A 83 -8.85 14.04 -5.60
CA PHE A 83 -8.41 12.81 -6.24
C PHE A 83 -6.91 12.97 -6.52
N LEU A 84 -6.07 12.26 -5.76
CA LEU A 84 -4.63 12.27 -5.94
C LEU A 84 -4.24 11.14 -6.87
N ASP A 85 -3.63 11.45 -8.00
CA ASP A 85 -3.05 10.50 -8.93
C ASP A 85 -1.54 10.46 -8.71
N VAL A 86 -1.07 9.39 -8.09
CA VAL A 86 0.28 9.30 -7.50
C VAL A 86 1.21 8.51 -8.41
N TRP A 87 2.32 9.12 -8.76
CA TRP A 87 3.33 8.56 -9.65
C TRP A 87 4.69 8.44 -8.98
N LYS A 88 5.36 7.34 -9.15
CA LYS A 88 6.78 7.17 -8.79
C LYS A 88 7.65 7.71 -9.91
N VAL A 89 8.47 8.70 -9.58
CA VAL A 89 9.43 9.32 -10.49
C VAL A 89 10.82 8.78 -10.18
N PHE A 90 11.38 8.00 -11.10
CA PHE A 90 12.65 7.32 -10.92
C PHE A 90 13.82 8.01 -11.62
N GLU A 91 13.53 8.76 -12.70
CA GLU A 91 14.51 9.47 -13.48
C GLU A 91 14.03 10.89 -13.82
N TRP A 92 14.89 11.85 -13.59
CA TRP A 92 14.66 13.26 -13.93
C TRP A 92 15.98 13.94 -14.29
N SER A 93 15.93 15.16 -14.84
CA SER A 93 17.07 16.05 -15.05
C SER A 93 16.86 17.38 -14.33
N GLY A 94 17.95 18.07 -14.03
CA GLY A 94 17.98 19.27 -13.18
C GLY A 94 18.37 18.93 -11.73
N GLU A 95 18.63 19.94 -10.92
CA GLU A 95 18.79 19.80 -9.47
C GLU A 95 17.50 20.26 -8.77
N PRO A 96 16.92 19.44 -7.87
CA PRO A 96 15.75 19.84 -7.13
C PRO A 96 16.06 21.04 -6.22
N ILE A 97 15.49 22.17 -6.54
CA ILE A 97 15.57 23.42 -5.77
C ILE A 97 14.18 23.93 -5.47
N SER A 98 14.00 24.59 -4.34
CA SER A 98 12.74 25.25 -4.03
C SER A 98 12.59 26.51 -4.89
N LYS A 99 11.69 26.49 -5.87
CA LYS A 99 11.37 27.66 -6.69
C LYS A 99 10.26 28.54 -6.11
N GLU A 100 9.44 27.96 -5.24
CA GLU A 100 8.31 28.65 -4.60
C GLU A 100 8.60 29.01 -3.12
N ASN A 101 9.86 28.96 -2.70
CA ASN A 101 10.32 29.20 -1.34
C ASN A 101 9.75 28.24 -0.28
N GLN A 102 9.27 27.05 -0.67
CA GLN A 102 8.92 25.97 0.23
C GLN A 102 10.19 25.27 0.74
N GLU A 103 10.17 24.77 1.99
CA GLU A 103 11.20 23.90 2.51
C GLU A 103 11.14 22.55 1.78
N ILE A 104 12.29 22.00 1.38
CA ILE A 104 12.40 20.69 0.73
C ILE A 104 13.30 19.76 1.54
N ALA A 105 12.98 18.46 1.58
CA ALA A 105 13.76 17.48 2.29
C ALA A 105 13.80 16.12 1.59
N TRP A 106 14.95 15.43 1.68
CA TRP A 106 15.10 14.04 1.28
C TRP A 106 14.92 13.12 2.49
N SER A 107 13.87 12.34 2.54
CA SER A 107 13.58 11.42 3.64
C SER A 107 13.55 9.97 3.18
N ARG A 108 14.01 9.05 4.04
CA ARG A 108 13.74 7.63 3.85
C ARG A 108 12.26 7.35 4.07
N ILE A 109 11.68 6.42 3.33
CA ILE A 109 10.26 6.03 3.52
C ILE A 109 10.00 5.61 4.97
N SER A 110 10.94 4.88 5.59
CA SER A 110 10.85 4.48 7.01
C SER A 110 10.96 5.63 8.02
N GLU A 111 11.27 6.84 7.58
CA GLU A 111 11.42 8.03 8.42
C GLU A 111 10.36 9.10 8.15
N LEU A 112 9.45 8.87 7.20
CA LEU A 112 8.36 9.81 6.89
C LEU A 112 7.45 10.08 8.10
N TYR A 113 7.37 9.16 9.07
CA TYR A 113 6.62 9.36 10.32
C TYR A 113 7.14 10.52 11.19
N LYS A 114 8.34 11.06 10.93
CA LYS A 114 8.91 12.21 11.62
C LYS A 114 8.32 13.54 11.15
N TYR A 115 7.56 13.54 10.08
CA TYR A 115 6.97 14.69 9.43
C TYR A 115 5.45 14.63 9.55
N GLU A 116 4.82 15.78 9.71
CA GLU A 116 3.36 15.89 9.74
C GLU A 116 2.83 16.07 8.31
N PHE A 117 1.93 15.18 7.88
CA PHE A 117 1.34 15.17 6.55
C PHE A 117 -0.18 15.38 6.62
N PRO A 118 -0.82 15.95 5.55
CA PRO A 118 -2.26 15.87 5.36
C PRO A 118 -2.76 14.42 5.35
N GLU A 119 -4.01 14.21 5.78
CA GLU A 119 -4.60 12.86 5.88
C GLU A 119 -4.51 12.06 4.57
N ALA A 120 -4.82 12.68 3.41
CA ALA A 120 -4.71 12.00 2.11
C ALA A 120 -3.29 11.49 1.79
N ASN A 121 -2.25 12.15 2.30
CA ASN A 121 -0.85 11.73 2.10
C ASN A 121 -0.48 10.52 2.97
N LYS A 122 -1.16 10.30 4.11
CA LYS A 122 -0.95 9.13 4.96
C LYS A 122 -1.19 7.83 4.20
N HIS A 123 -2.23 7.79 3.35
CA HIS A 123 -2.48 6.66 2.47
C HIS A 123 -1.28 6.37 1.54
N ILE A 124 -0.70 7.40 0.93
CA ILE A 124 0.49 7.27 0.08
C ILE A 124 1.66 6.67 0.88
N ILE A 125 1.91 7.18 2.10
CA ILE A 125 2.99 6.72 2.98
C ILE A 125 2.80 5.25 3.36
N GLN A 126 1.59 4.85 3.75
CA GLN A 126 1.28 3.45 4.08
C GLN A 126 1.50 2.54 2.86
N THR A 127 1.03 2.97 1.69
CA THR A 127 1.21 2.21 0.45
C THR A 127 2.68 2.10 0.03
N LEU A 128 3.48 3.15 0.25
CA LEU A 128 4.93 3.13 0.01
C LEU A 128 5.69 2.17 0.94
N SER A 129 5.14 1.90 2.13
CA SER A 129 5.74 0.98 3.10
C SER A 129 5.55 -0.49 2.76
N LEU A 130 4.75 -0.83 1.74
CA LEU A 130 4.48 -2.20 1.33
C LEU A 130 5.71 -2.88 0.71
N SER A 131 5.96 -4.14 1.13
CA SER A 131 6.99 -5.00 0.55
C SER A 131 6.45 -5.79 -0.64
N SER A 132 7.30 -6.10 -1.63
CA SER A 132 6.89 -6.98 -2.74
C SER A 132 6.76 -8.47 -2.36
N ILE A 133 7.24 -8.85 -1.18
CA ILE A 133 7.06 -10.19 -0.61
C ILE A 133 6.13 -10.08 0.60
N TYR A 134 5.05 -10.84 0.57
CA TYR A 134 4.02 -10.84 1.59
C TYR A 134 3.78 -12.26 2.10
N VAL A 135 3.97 -12.50 3.39
CA VAL A 135 3.74 -13.80 4.01
C VAL A 135 2.45 -13.78 4.80
N ILE A 136 1.66 -14.84 4.65
CA ILE A 136 0.39 -15.04 5.33
C ILE A 136 0.52 -16.31 6.19
N SER A 137 0.06 -16.26 7.45
CA SER A 137 0.00 -17.44 8.31
C SER A 137 -1.01 -18.47 7.77
N GLN A 138 -0.80 -19.73 8.11
CA GLN A 138 -1.83 -20.75 7.88
C GLN A 138 -3.03 -20.49 8.80
N GLU A 139 -4.23 -20.91 8.37
CA GLU A 139 -5.45 -20.71 9.14
C GLU A 139 -5.55 -21.60 10.39
N SER A 140 -4.97 -22.79 10.33
CA SER A 140 -4.98 -23.77 11.41
C SER A 140 -3.59 -23.85 12.03
N TYR A 141 -3.37 -23.10 13.09
CA TYR A 141 -2.17 -23.22 13.90
C TYR A 141 -2.55 -23.60 15.32
N GLU A 142 -2.33 -24.85 15.67
CA GLU A 142 -2.52 -25.36 17.04
C GLU A 142 -1.35 -24.96 17.94
N ASP A 143 -0.14 -24.88 17.36
CA ASP A 143 1.10 -24.56 18.07
C ASP A 143 1.52 -23.08 17.88
N THR A 144 1.19 -22.25 18.87
CA THR A 144 1.57 -20.83 18.93
C THR A 144 3.11 -20.64 18.94
N ALA A 145 3.85 -21.51 19.60
CA ALA A 145 5.31 -21.39 19.70
C ALA A 145 5.96 -21.62 18.34
N ARG A 146 5.48 -22.57 17.56
CA ARG A 146 5.92 -22.81 16.19
C ARG A 146 5.61 -21.61 15.29
N LEU A 147 4.40 -21.03 15.37
CA LEU A 147 4.03 -19.84 14.59
C LEU A 147 4.96 -18.67 14.91
N LEU A 148 5.20 -18.38 16.18
CA LEU A 148 6.12 -17.32 16.60
C LEU A 148 7.56 -17.58 16.13
N SER A 149 8.04 -18.83 16.20
CA SER A 149 9.36 -19.22 15.73
C SER A 149 9.51 -19.00 14.23
N VAL A 150 8.54 -19.45 13.42
CA VAL A 150 8.58 -19.28 11.96
C VAL A 150 8.49 -17.80 11.58
N ALA A 151 7.53 -17.05 12.17
CA ALA A 151 7.42 -15.60 11.93
C ALA A 151 8.72 -14.87 12.32
N GLY A 152 9.33 -15.21 13.44
CA GLY A 152 10.61 -14.66 13.88
C GLY A 152 11.75 -14.92 12.88
N LYS A 153 11.84 -16.13 12.33
CA LYS A 153 12.80 -16.47 11.26
C LYS A 153 12.54 -15.65 9.99
N CYS A 154 11.28 -15.52 9.57
CA CYS A 154 10.90 -14.70 8.42
C CYS A 154 11.32 -13.24 8.60
N PHE A 155 11.02 -12.64 9.76
CA PHE A 155 11.41 -11.27 10.05
C PHE A 155 12.93 -11.09 10.10
N SER A 156 13.66 -12.02 10.71
CA SER A 156 15.13 -11.99 10.75
C SER A 156 15.76 -12.14 9.37
N SER A 157 15.10 -12.84 8.45
CA SER A 157 15.51 -12.97 7.03
C SER A 157 15.12 -11.76 6.18
N GLY A 158 14.59 -10.69 6.79
CA GLY A 158 14.29 -9.43 6.10
C GLY A 158 12.85 -9.29 5.61
N LEU A 159 11.93 -10.20 5.95
CA LEU A 159 10.51 -10.02 5.66
C LEU A 159 9.98 -8.73 6.30
N LYS A 160 9.24 -7.92 5.52
CA LYS A 160 8.71 -6.63 5.97
C LYS A 160 7.19 -6.59 6.10
N LEU A 161 6.48 -7.61 5.62
CA LEU A 161 5.01 -7.61 5.61
C LEU A 161 4.48 -9.01 5.91
N PHE A 162 3.77 -9.15 7.02
CA PHE A 162 3.24 -10.41 7.52
C PHE A 162 1.78 -10.26 7.90
N GLN A 163 0.93 -11.21 7.47
CA GLN A 163 -0.48 -11.26 7.85
C GLN A 163 -0.75 -12.43 8.78
N LEU A 164 -1.32 -12.12 9.93
CA LEU A 164 -1.90 -13.15 10.78
C LEU A 164 -3.32 -13.46 10.32
N ARG A 165 -3.55 -14.70 9.90
CA ARG A 165 -4.83 -15.23 9.45
C ARG A 165 -5.19 -16.44 10.30
N LEU A 166 -6.17 -16.33 11.19
CA LEU A 166 -6.63 -17.41 12.05
C LEU A 166 -8.15 -17.56 11.93
N LYS A 167 -8.63 -18.81 11.83
CA LYS A 167 -10.08 -19.09 11.67
C LYS A 167 -10.85 -18.98 12.99
N SER A 168 -10.28 -19.46 14.08
CA SER A 168 -10.88 -19.37 15.42
C SER A 168 -9.80 -19.55 16.47
N ARG A 169 -9.82 -18.72 17.50
CA ARG A 169 -9.11 -18.89 18.77
C ARG A 169 -9.91 -18.19 19.84
N ASP A 170 -9.73 -18.66 21.06
CA ASP A 170 -10.23 -17.90 22.21
C ASP A 170 -9.58 -16.52 22.22
N GLU A 171 -10.35 -15.53 22.61
CA GLU A 171 -9.96 -14.13 22.52
C GLU A 171 -8.71 -13.80 23.36
N SER A 172 -8.56 -14.47 24.50
CA SER A 172 -7.38 -14.38 25.37
C SER A 172 -6.11 -14.83 24.67
N ASP A 173 -6.15 -16.02 24.03
CA ASP A 173 -5.01 -16.61 23.32
C ASP A 173 -4.63 -15.80 22.09
N LEU A 174 -5.61 -15.29 21.36
CA LEU A 174 -5.38 -14.40 20.23
C LEU A 174 -4.68 -13.11 20.67
N SER A 175 -5.13 -12.51 21.79
CA SER A 175 -4.53 -11.27 22.31
C SER A 175 -3.05 -11.45 22.66
N VAL A 176 -2.67 -12.53 23.30
CA VAL A 176 -1.27 -12.85 23.65
C VAL A 176 -0.44 -13.05 22.39
N LEU A 177 -0.92 -13.87 21.45
CA LEU A 177 -0.24 -14.16 20.19
C LEU A 177 0.02 -12.89 19.37
N VAL A 178 -1.01 -12.05 19.18
CA VAL A 178 -0.89 -10.81 18.41
C VAL A 178 0.13 -9.86 19.05
N LYS A 179 0.12 -9.71 20.38
CA LYS A 179 1.10 -8.87 21.10
C LYS A 179 2.54 -9.36 20.88
N GLU A 180 2.79 -10.66 20.95
CA GLU A 180 4.13 -11.20 20.73
C GLU A 180 4.57 -11.06 19.25
N LEU A 181 3.68 -11.30 18.30
CA LEU A 181 3.96 -11.07 16.87
C LEU A 181 4.23 -9.59 16.58
N ALA A 182 3.46 -8.67 17.17
CA ALA A 182 3.66 -7.22 17.00
C ALA A 182 5.03 -6.78 17.54
N LYS A 183 5.46 -7.31 18.70
CA LYS A 183 6.82 -7.06 19.23
C LYS A 183 7.90 -7.55 18.26
N LEU A 184 7.75 -8.78 17.74
CA LEU A 184 8.70 -9.36 16.78
C LEU A 184 8.75 -8.56 15.48
N ALA A 185 7.61 -8.18 14.92
CA ALA A 185 7.52 -7.35 13.73
C ALA A 185 8.20 -5.99 13.94
N LYS A 186 7.86 -5.27 15.02
CA LYS A 186 8.45 -3.98 15.37
C LYS A 186 9.97 -4.04 15.52
N LYS A 187 10.50 -5.07 16.22
CA LYS A 187 11.94 -5.29 16.38
C LYS A 187 12.68 -5.40 15.04
N ASN A 188 12.03 -5.89 14.00
CA ASN A 188 12.59 -6.13 12.67
C ASN A 188 12.16 -5.07 11.63
N ASN A 189 11.53 -3.96 12.05
CA ASN A 189 10.96 -2.95 11.16
C ASN A 189 10.04 -3.56 10.10
N ALA A 190 9.21 -4.52 10.52
CA ALA A 190 8.20 -5.18 9.70
C ALA A 190 6.80 -4.76 10.14
N LYS A 191 5.83 -4.94 9.26
CA LYS A 191 4.41 -4.64 9.46
C LYS A 191 3.63 -5.91 9.75
N LEU A 192 2.77 -5.86 10.75
CA LEU A 192 1.82 -6.91 11.10
C LEU A 192 0.41 -6.50 10.68
N ILE A 193 -0.17 -7.26 9.76
CA ILE A 193 -1.54 -7.09 9.29
C ILE A 193 -2.42 -8.18 9.90
N LEU A 194 -3.60 -7.82 10.36
CA LEU A 194 -4.55 -8.78 10.92
C LEU A 194 -5.69 -9.05 9.93
N ASN A 195 -5.97 -10.32 9.66
CA ASN A 195 -7.19 -10.70 8.96
C ASN A 195 -8.33 -10.76 9.99
N GLY A 196 -9.11 -9.68 10.10
CA GLY A 196 -10.09 -9.50 11.17
C GLY A 196 -11.15 -8.45 10.87
N VAL A 197 -11.63 -7.78 11.91
CA VAL A 197 -12.64 -6.72 11.85
C VAL A 197 -12.01 -5.35 12.21
N PRO A 198 -12.66 -4.23 11.84
CA PRO A 198 -12.09 -2.88 12.06
C PRO A 198 -11.70 -2.57 13.51
N SER A 199 -12.48 -3.04 14.50
CA SER A 199 -12.18 -2.87 15.92
C SER A 199 -10.88 -3.52 16.39
N ASP A 200 -10.39 -4.55 15.67
CA ASP A 200 -9.18 -5.29 16.02
C ASP A 200 -7.92 -4.44 15.88
N VAL A 201 -7.91 -3.48 14.97
CA VAL A 201 -6.74 -2.65 14.68
C VAL A 201 -6.29 -1.88 15.91
N ASN A 202 -7.22 -1.16 16.55
CA ASN A 202 -6.95 -0.41 17.78
C ASN A 202 -6.77 -1.34 18.98
N ARG A 203 -7.58 -2.39 19.06
CA ARG A 203 -7.55 -3.36 20.18
C ARG A 203 -6.22 -4.06 20.31
N TYR A 204 -5.61 -4.45 19.18
CA TYR A 204 -4.38 -5.23 19.16
C TYR A 204 -3.14 -4.40 18.78
N ASN A 205 -3.31 -3.12 18.46
CA ASN A 205 -2.22 -2.22 18.06
C ASN A 205 -1.37 -2.82 16.93
N VAL A 206 -2.03 -3.27 15.87
CA VAL A 206 -1.41 -3.79 14.64
C VAL A 206 -1.25 -2.69 13.59
N ASP A 207 -0.44 -2.93 12.57
CA ASP A 207 -0.17 -1.95 11.52
C ASP A 207 -1.29 -1.84 10.47
N GLY A 208 -2.22 -2.80 10.44
CA GLY A 208 -3.31 -2.76 9.48
C GLY A 208 -4.27 -3.95 9.54
N LEU A 209 -5.26 -3.87 8.68
CA LEU A 209 -6.35 -4.83 8.53
C LEU A 209 -6.39 -5.39 7.12
N HIS A 210 -6.71 -6.67 7.00
CA HIS A 210 -7.04 -7.30 5.72
C HIS A 210 -8.48 -7.81 5.73
N LEU A 211 -9.29 -7.30 4.80
CA LEU A 211 -10.68 -7.67 4.64
C LEU A 211 -10.82 -8.91 3.75
N LYS A 212 -11.68 -9.85 4.17
CA LYS A 212 -12.17 -10.90 3.29
C LYS A 212 -13.13 -10.29 2.26
N SER A 213 -13.29 -10.93 1.10
CA SER A 213 -14.15 -10.46 0.01
C SER A 213 -15.59 -10.11 0.48
N ASN A 214 -16.23 -10.97 1.26
CA ASN A 214 -17.58 -10.70 1.78
C ASN A 214 -17.64 -9.49 2.70
N MET A 215 -16.60 -9.21 3.48
CA MET A 215 -16.50 -8.01 4.30
C MET A 215 -16.22 -6.77 3.47
N LEU A 216 -15.34 -6.86 2.48
CA LEU A 216 -15.08 -5.78 1.53
C LEU A 216 -16.38 -5.26 0.90
N MET A 217 -17.24 -6.17 0.45
CA MET A 217 -18.52 -5.83 -0.18
C MET A 217 -19.57 -5.25 0.78
N SER A 218 -19.40 -5.42 2.09
CA SER A 218 -20.37 -4.95 3.10
C SER A 218 -20.13 -3.51 3.58
N TYR A 219 -18.95 -2.92 3.34
CA TYR A 219 -18.65 -1.56 3.78
C TYR A 219 -18.97 -0.54 2.69
N GLU A 220 -19.60 0.57 3.05
CA GLU A 220 -19.90 1.70 2.16
C GLU A 220 -18.73 2.69 2.03
N SER A 221 -17.87 2.72 3.05
CA SER A 221 -16.69 3.58 3.09
C SER A 221 -15.54 2.87 3.81
N ARG A 222 -14.33 3.41 3.69
CA ARG A 222 -13.14 2.87 4.37
C ARG A 222 -13.41 2.70 5.88
N PRO A 223 -13.26 1.46 6.44
CA PRO A 223 -13.71 1.16 7.80
C PRO A 223 -12.66 1.49 8.88
N ILE A 224 -11.44 1.86 8.51
CA ILE A 224 -10.34 2.22 9.42
C ILE A 224 -9.65 3.51 8.96
N SER A 225 -8.99 4.21 9.92
CA SER A 225 -8.22 5.43 9.64
C SER A 225 -7.12 5.21 8.59
N GLU A 226 -6.74 6.28 7.88
CA GLU A 226 -5.59 6.29 6.95
C GLU A 226 -4.23 6.09 7.65
N ASP A 227 -4.18 6.13 8.98
CA ASP A 227 -3.00 5.76 9.76
C ASP A 227 -2.66 4.27 9.67
N TYR A 228 -3.60 3.44 9.23
CA TYR A 228 -3.47 2.00 9.13
C TYR A 228 -3.51 1.50 7.69
N ILE A 229 -2.78 0.43 7.42
CA ILE A 229 -2.81 -0.25 6.13
C ILE A 229 -4.13 -1.02 6.01
N LEU A 230 -4.89 -0.78 4.95
CA LEU A 230 -6.07 -1.55 4.60
C LEU A 230 -5.78 -2.41 3.37
N GLY A 231 -5.98 -3.71 3.49
CA GLY A 231 -5.90 -4.65 2.37
C GLY A 231 -7.20 -5.41 2.17
N ALA A 232 -7.39 -6.00 0.99
CA ALA A 232 -8.56 -6.81 0.67
C ALA A 232 -8.23 -8.03 -0.18
N SER A 233 -8.99 -9.12 0.00
CA SER A 233 -9.03 -10.25 -0.92
C SER A 233 -10.05 -9.98 -2.02
N CYS A 234 -9.64 -10.09 -3.29
CA CYS A 234 -10.47 -9.92 -4.46
C CYS A 234 -10.33 -11.12 -5.41
N HIS A 235 -11.44 -11.49 -6.08
CA HIS A 235 -11.51 -12.63 -6.99
C HIS A 235 -12.00 -12.23 -8.38
N ASN A 236 -12.56 -11.04 -8.54
CA ASN A 236 -13.17 -10.53 -9.75
C ASN A 236 -13.04 -9.00 -9.84
N GLU A 237 -13.53 -8.45 -10.96
CA GLU A 237 -13.48 -7.01 -11.23
C GLU A 237 -14.36 -6.19 -10.28
N GLU A 238 -15.56 -6.68 -9.93
CA GLU A 238 -16.48 -5.98 -9.04
C GLU A 238 -15.85 -5.75 -7.65
N GLU A 239 -15.19 -6.78 -7.11
CA GLU A 239 -14.48 -6.67 -5.84
C GLU A 239 -13.28 -5.74 -5.91
N LEU A 240 -12.57 -5.68 -7.06
CA LEU A 240 -11.48 -4.72 -7.26
C LEU A 240 -11.97 -3.28 -7.34
N VAL A 241 -13.10 -3.03 -8.03
CA VAL A 241 -13.74 -1.70 -8.06
C VAL A 241 -14.14 -1.29 -6.65
N ARG A 242 -14.73 -2.22 -5.88
CA ARG A 242 -15.09 -1.95 -4.48
C ARG A 242 -13.87 -1.65 -3.61
N ALA A 243 -12.77 -2.37 -3.81
CA ALA A 243 -11.51 -2.12 -3.12
C ALA A 243 -10.96 -0.70 -3.41
N GLU A 244 -11.07 -0.24 -4.67
CA GLU A 244 -10.67 1.11 -5.06
C GLU A 244 -11.57 2.19 -4.41
N GLU A 245 -12.89 1.99 -4.39
CA GLU A 245 -13.85 2.87 -3.71
C GLU A 245 -13.58 3.00 -2.21
N LEU A 246 -13.18 1.90 -1.55
CA LEU A 246 -12.80 1.89 -0.15
C LEU A 246 -11.37 2.39 0.10
N ASN A 247 -10.65 2.82 -0.94
CA ASN A 247 -9.31 3.38 -0.81
C ASN A 247 -8.34 2.38 -0.14
N VAL A 248 -8.35 1.10 -0.58
CA VAL A 248 -7.43 0.10 -0.01
C VAL A 248 -5.99 0.41 -0.40
N ASN A 249 -5.04 0.08 0.47
CA ASN A 249 -3.61 0.21 0.16
C ASN A 249 -3.11 -0.89 -0.75
N TYR A 250 -3.77 -2.06 -0.75
CA TYR A 250 -3.47 -3.18 -1.62
C TYR A 250 -4.63 -4.17 -1.70
N ALA A 251 -4.63 -4.99 -2.76
CA ALA A 251 -5.48 -6.19 -2.82
C ALA A 251 -4.67 -7.45 -3.12
N PHE A 252 -5.24 -8.60 -2.78
CA PHE A 252 -4.85 -9.90 -3.30
C PHE A 252 -5.80 -10.32 -4.41
N ILE A 253 -5.27 -10.87 -5.50
CA ILE A 253 -6.05 -11.66 -6.46
C ILE A 253 -5.63 -13.12 -6.32
N SER A 254 -6.61 -14.00 -6.11
CA SER A 254 -6.38 -15.44 -5.90
C SER A 254 -7.53 -16.32 -6.42
N PRO A 255 -7.23 -17.61 -6.76
CA PRO A 255 -5.91 -18.16 -6.90
C PRO A 255 -5.33 -17.92 -8.30
N VAL A 256 -4.09 -17.42 -8.41
CA VAL A 256 -3.44 -17.23 -9.72
C VAL A 256 -2.93 -18.56 -10.29
N LEU A 257 -2.27 -19.37 -9.46
CA LEU A 257 -1.85 -20.73 -9.78
C LEU A 257 -2.59 -21.75 -8.89
N LYS A 258 -2.58 -23.02 -9.29
CA LYS A 258 -3.14 -24.10 -8.47
C LYS A 258 -2.50 -24.11 -7.09
N THR A 259 -3.30 -24.31 -6.06
CA THR A 259 -2.87 -24.27 -4.67
C THR A 259 -3.45 -25.44 -3.88
N SER A 260 -2.64 -26.00 -2.99
CA SER A 260 -3.08 -27.05 -2.07
C SER A 260 -4.08 -26.56 -1.01
N SER A 261 -4.12 -25.26 -0.74
CA SER A 261 -5.04 -24.66 0.24
C SER A 261 -6.50 -24.67 -0.22
N HIS A 262 -6.74 -24.64 -1.54
CA HIS A 262 -8.08 -24.67 -2.17
C HIS A 262 -8.00 -25.44 -3.49
N PRO A 263 -7.83 -26.77 -3.44
CA PRO A 263 -7.59 -27.60 -4.63
C PRO A 263 -8.78 -27.61 -5.59
N GLU A 264 -9.98 -27.34 -5.09
CA GLU A 264 -11.22 -27.24 -5.86
C GLU A 264 -11.40 -25.94 -6.65
N GLN A 265 -10.63 -24.91 -6.32
CA GLN A 265 -10.73 -23.63 -7.01
C GLN A 265 -9.88 -23.62 -8.28
N ASN A 266 -10.49 -23.20 -9.38
CA ASN A 266 -9.78 -23.03 -10.64
C ASN A 266 -8.81 -21.85 -10.56
N ALA A 267 -7.55 -22.10 -10.91
CA ALA A 267 -6.57 -21.03 -11.06
C ALA A 267 -6.93 -20.14 -12.26
N ILE A 268 -6.87 -18.82 -12.07
CA ILE A 268 -7.22 -17.85 -13.13
C ILE A 268 -6.11 -17.69 -14.17
N GLY A 269 -4.87 -18.06 -13.82
CA GLY A 269 -3.68 -17.87 -14.65
C GLY A 269 -3.21 -16.42 -14.76
N TRP A 270 -1.99 -16.25 -15.27
CA TRP A 270 -1.32 -14.97 -15.36
C TRP A 270 -2.00 -13.98 -16.32
N ASP A 271 -2.58 -14.46 -17.43
CA ASP A 271 -3.24 -13.58 -18.40
C ASP A 271 -4.50 -12.93 -17.85
N SER A 272 -5.33 -13.70 -17.12
CA SER A 272 -6.52 -13.15 -16.45
C SER A 272 -6.12 -12.22 -15.32
N PHE A 273 -5.09 -12.59 -14.54
CA PHE A 273 -4.51 -11.72 -13.53
C PHE A 273 -4.09 -10.36 -14.10
N SER A 274 -3.32 -10.37 -15.21
CA SER A 274 -2.88 -9.13 -15.88
C SER A 274 -4.05 -8.27 -16.36
N LYS A 275 -5.11 -8.90 -16.90
CA LYS A 275 -6.31 -8.17 -17.36
C LYS A 275 -7.02 -7.46 -16.21
N LEU A 276 -7.11 -8.11 -15.04
CA LEU A 276 -7.73 -7.53 -13.85
C LEU A 276 -6.89 -6.40 -13.27
N THR A 277 -5.59 -6.61 -13.11
CA THR A 277 -4.69 -5.63 -12.47
C THR A 277 -4.50 -4.34 -13.28
N ARG A 278 -4.73 -4.37 -14.59
CA ARG A 278 -4.68 -3.16 -15.44
C ARG A 278 -5.89 -2.23 -15.28
N LYS A 279 -6.93 -2.68 -14.60
CA LYS A 279 -8.17 -1.93 -14.41
C LYS A 279 -8.18 -1.10 -13.12
N VAL A 280 -7.17 -1.25 -12.29
CA VAL A 280 -7.06 -0.57 -10.99
C VAL A 280 -5.72 0.12 -10.81
N ASN A 281 -5.70 1.18 -10.02
CA ASN A 281 -4.56 2.06 -9.81
C ASN A 281 -4.03 1.96 -8.36
N PHE A 282 -3.96 0.75 -7.82
CA PHE A 282 -3.35 0.47 -6.52
C PHE A 282 -2.59 -0.87 -6.56
N PRO A 283 -1.69 -1.14 -5.61
CA PRO A 283 -0.90 -2.36 -5.55
C PRO A 283 -1.74 -3.63 -5.47
N VAL A 284 -1.54 -4.56 -6.40
CA VAL A 284 -2.18 -5.88 -6.41
C VAL A 284 -1.13 -6.97 -6.31
N TYR A 285 -1.29 -7.86 -5.34
CA TYR A 285 -0.44 -9.03 -5.16
C TYR A 285 -1.06 -10.26 -5.81
N ALA A 286 -0.21 -11.08 -6.44
CA ALA A 286 -0.59 -12.42 -6.86
C ALA A 286 -0.57 -13.35 -5.65
N LEU A 287 -1.66 -14.10 -5.41
CA LEU A 287 -1.78 -15.11 -4.36
C LEU A 287 -2.29 -16.42 -4.95
N GLY A 288 -1.95 -17.54 -4.32
CA GLY A 288 -2.30 -18.90 -4.74
C GLY A 288 -1.17 -19.58 -5.52
N GLY A 289 -0.56 -20.60 -4.92
CA GLY A 289 0.57 -21.33 -5.47
C GLY A 289 1.88 -20.56 -5.57
N MET A 290 1.98 -19.37 -4.97
CA MET A 290 3.13 -18.48 -5.08
C MET A 290 4.27 -18.85 -4.15
N THR A 291 5.49 -18.62 -4.64
CA THR A 291 6.77 -18.70 -3.92
C THR A 291 7.56 -17.39 -4.13
N PRO A 292 8.64 -17.13 -3.37
CA PRO A 292 9.46 -15.94 -3.61
C PRO A 292 10.09 -15.90 -5.02
N THR A 293 10.33 -17.05 -5.64
CA THR A 293 10.92 -17.15 -6.99
C THR A 293 9.96 -16.67 -8.08
N ASP A 294 8.65 -16.67 -7.81
CA ASP A 294 7.63 -16.20 -8.76
C ASP A 294 7.55 -14.67 -8.85
N LEU A 295 8.26 -13.92 -8.01
CA LEU A 295 8.22 -12.47 -8.01
C LEU A 295 8.57 -11.88 -9.39
N LYS A 296 9.55 -12.46 -10.09
CA LYS A 296 9.97 -11.97 -11.40
C LYS A 296 8.86 -12.11 -12.44
N ILE A 297 8.22 -13.27 -12.51
CA ILE A 297 7.11 -13.49 -13.44
C ILE A 297 5.88 -12.67 -13.05
N ALA A 298 5.58 -12.56 -11.75
CA ALA A 298 4.49 -11.74 -11.25
C ALA A 298 4.63 -10.27 -11.70
N LYS A 299 5.84 -9.70 -11.61
CA LYS A 299 6.13 -8.34 -12.10
C LYS A 299 5.90 -8.17 -13.60
N LEU A 300 6.22 -9.17 -14.42
CA LEU A 300 5.94 -9.15 -15.86
C LEU A 300 4.44 -9.12 -16.15
N HIS A 301 3.62 -9.68 -15.25
CA HIS A 301 2.16 -9.67 -15.32
C HIS A 301 1.48 -8.56 -14.51
N ASN A 302 2.20 -7.46 -14.25
CA ASN A 302 1.70 -6.26 -13.56
C ASN A 302 1.34 -6.47 -12.08
N ALA A 303 1.85 -7.53 -11.42
CA ALA A 303 1.71 -7.65 -9.98
C ALA A 303 2.63 -6.65 -9.24
N TYR A 304 2.15 -6.09 -8.15
CA TYR A 304 2.99 -5.35 -7.21
C TYR A 304 3.97 -6.27 -6.48
N GLY A 305 3.56 -7.50 -6.20
CA GLY A 305 4.33 -8.49 -5.49
C GLY A 305 3.66 -9.84 -5.47
N VAL A 306 4.21 -10.75 -4.67
CA VAL A 306 3.64 -12.08 -4.42
C VAL A 306 3.28 -12.22 -2.95
N ALA A 307 2.10 -12.80 -2.68
CA ALA A 307 1.66 -13.19 -1.36
C ALA A 307 1.63 -14.72 -1.27
N MET A 308 2.06 -15.27 -0.14
CA MET A 308 2.23 -16.71 0.00
C MET A 308 1.83 -17.22 1.37
N ILE A 309 1.29 -18.44 1.40
CA ILE A 309 0.95 -19.19 2.61
C ILE A 309 1.90 -20.40 2.71
N GLY A 310 1.71 -21.40 1.82
CA GLY A 310 2.34 -22.71 1.91
C GLY A 310 3.88 -22.71 1.85
N ALA A 311 4.46 -21.85 1.02
CA ALA A 311 5.91 -21.85 0.75
C ALA A 311 6.82 -21.57 1.97
N ILE A 312 6.25 -21.09 3.07
CA ILE A 312 7.00 -20.72 4.29
C ILE A 312 6.79 -21.74 5.43
N TRP A 313 5.71 -22.51 5.35
CA TRP A 313 5.26 -23.35 6.48
C TRP A 313 5.55 -24.85 6.32
N ASN A 314 5.96 -25.27 5.11
CA ASN A 314 6.29 -26.66 4.76
C ASN A 314 7.74 -27.00 5.12
#